data_198523ef9fbbcd5c23fe7245ef2a48f4
#
_entry.id   198523ef9fbbcd5c23fe7245ef2a48f4
#
_cell.length_a   1.000
_cell.length_b   1.000
_cell.length_c   1.000
_cell.angle_alpha   90.00
_cell.angle_beta   90.00
_cell.angle_gamma   90.00
#
_symmetry.space_group_name_H-M   'P 1'
#
loop_
_entity.id
_entity.type
_entity.pdbx_description
1 polymer ?
#
loop_
_entity_poly.entity_id
_entity_poly.type
_entity_poly.pdbx_seq_one_letter_code
_entity_poly.pdbx_strand_id
1 'polypeptide(L)'
;MSSYYDCIKIASMVIMVLVIPGPTNTLLVSSGYSHGFIITLRLMLAEMFGYLIAISLWGLLLSTISHAFVWLIIVLKLFAAVYIAYLAFKVWHFSLGKKETKVHFSTVLFTTVLNPKAFVFATYVFPLTAFTLWSDYISSMTTFVCALLPVSLIWTGVGKILYREGQEAGRLKPNLFYRFASLVLSVFSFSMFYSSIKGILYL
;
A
#
# COMPACT_ATOMS: atom_id res chain seq x y z
N MET A 1 -8.19 -28.70 -0.13
CA MET A 1 -6.74 -28.47 -0.01
C MET A 1 -6.24 -27.29 -0.83
N SER A 2 -6.80 -26.99 -2.01
CA SER A 2 -6.46 -25.81 -2.84
C SER A 2 -6.63 -24.47 -2.09
N SER A 3 -7.73 -24.27 -1.39
CA SER A 3 -8.06 -23.01 -0.68
C SER A 3 -7.00 -22.56 0.35
N TYR A 4 -6.35 -23.48 1.06
CA TYR A 4 -5.34 -23.13 2.07
C TYR A 4 -4.03 -22.64 1.45
N TYR A 5 -3.58 -23.28 0.38
CA TYR A 5 -2.41 -22.84 -0.38
C TYR A 5 -2.62 -21.48 -1.02
N ASP A 6 -3.84 -21.21 -1.49
CA ASP A 6 -4.21 -19.93 -2.07
C ASP A 6 -4.17 -18.80 -1.02
N CYS A 7 -4.65 -19.04 0.20
CA CYS A 7 -4.56 -18.07 1.30
C CYS A 7 -3.10 -17.75 1.67
N ILE A 8 -2.22 -18.75 1.77
CA ILE A 8 -0.80 -18.53 2.08
C ILE A 8 -0.13 -17.72 0.95
N LYS A 9 -0.42 -18.03 -0.29
CA LYS A 9 0.09 -17.30 -1.46
C LYS A 9 -0.39 -15.85 -1.43
N ILE A 10 -1.69 -15.61 -1.21
CA ILE A 10 -2.25 -14.27 -1.09
C ILE A 10 -1.58 -13.52 0.08
N ALA A 11 -1.51 -14.12 1.26
CA ALA A 11 -0.91 -13.50 2.44
C ALA A 11 0.55 -13.09 2.20
N SER A 12 1.35 -13.98 1.60
CA SER A 12 2.76 -13.68 1.29
C SER A 12 2.92 -12.52 0.31
N MET A 13 2.12 -12.49 -0.75
CA MET A 13 2.11 -11.40 -1.72
C MET A 13 1.63 -10.08 -1.10
N VAL A 14 0.58 -10.12 -0.28
CA VAL A 14 0.07 -8.97 0.46
C VAL A 14 1.16 -8.38 1.35
N ILE A 15 1.84 -9.22 2.15
CA ILE A 15 2.92 -8.79 3.03
C ILE A 15 4.05 -8.14 2.21
N MET A 16 4.49 -8.77 1.13
CA MET A 16 5.54 -8.23 0.26
C MET A 16 5.20 -6.82 -0.24
N VAL A 17 3.97 -6.60 -0.73
CA VAL A 17 3.53 -5.29 -1.23
C VAL A 17 3.34 -4.29 -0.10
N LEU A 18 2.81 -4.71 1.06
CA LEU A 18 2.58 -3.82 2.21
C LEU A 18 3.88 -3.36 2.87
N VAL A 19 4.90 -4.23 2.91
CA VAL A 19 6.23 -3.89 3.47
C VAL A 19 6.94 -2.85 2.60
N ILE A 20 6.61 -2.73 1.32
CA ILE A 20 7.11 -1.62 0.51
C ILE A 20 6.60 -0.30 1.10
N PRO A 21 7.50 0.64 1.46
CA PRO A 21 7.08 1.93 1.97
C PRO A 21 6.17 2.66 0.98
N GLY A 22 5.12 3.28 1.49
CA GLY A 22 4.14 3.99 0.68
C GLY A 22 3.51 5.15 1.45
N PRO A 23 2.61 5.92 0.82
CA PRO A 23 2.05 7.12 1.43
C PRO A 23 1.33 6.82 2.75
N THR A 24 0.55 5.75 2.83
CA THR A 24 -0.16 5.36 4.06
C THR A 24 0.82 4.93 5.15
N ASN A 25 1.82 4.09 4.82
CA ASN A 25 2.84 3.66 5.77
C ASN A 25 3.60 4.86 6.34
N THR A 26 3.91 5.86 5.50
CA THR A 26 4.56 7.12 5.92
C THR A 26 3.70 7.89 6.92
N LEU A 27 2.38 7.92 6.74
CA LEU A 27 1.46 8.55 7.69
C LEU A 27 1.42 7.79 9.03
N LEU A 28 1.44 6.45 9.01
CA LEU A 28 1.50 5.64 10.23
C LEU A 28 2.82 5.84 10.98
N VAL A 29 3.96 5.86 10.28
CA VAL A 29 5.28 6.19 10.87
C VAL A 29 5.25 7.59 11.48
N SER A 30 4.77 8.58 10.74
CA SER A 30 4.69 9.97 11.21
C SER A 30 3.80 10.10 12.45
N SER A 31 2.66 9.41 12.47
CA SER A 31 1.76 9.40 13.64
C SER A 31 2.38 8.67 14.83
N GLY A 32 3.01 7.52 14.60
CA GLY A 32 3.73 6.77 15.64
C GLY A 32 4.85 7.60 16.26
N TYR A 33 5.53 8.41 15.45
CA TYR A 33 6.56 9.36 15.88
C TYR A 33 5.97 10.51 16.72
N SER A 34 4.89 11.15 16.25
CA SER A 34 4.40 12.41 16.85
C SER A 34 3.35 12.21 17.97
N HIS A 35 2.51 11.18 17.88
CA HIS A 35 1.33 10.99 18.75
C HIS A 35 1.39 9.69 19.55
N GLY A 36 2.34 8.84 19.28
CA GLY A 36 2.52 7.57 19.96
C GLY A 36 1.60 6.45 19.42
N PHE A 37 1.78 5.27 20.02
CA PHE A 37 1.25 4.01 19.50
C PHE A 37 -0.29 3.93 19.57
N ILE A 38 -0.89 4.31 20.69
CA ILE A 38 -2.34 4.12 20.93
C ILE A 38 -3.20 4.97 19.98
N ILE A 39 -2.79 6.22 19.74
CA ILE A 39 -3.52 7.10 18.83
C ILE A 39 -3.40 6.57 17.39
N THR A 40 -2.23 6.04 17.03
CA THR A 40 -1.99 5.49 15.70
C THR A 40 -2.82 4.22 15.43
N LEU A 41 -3.19 3.44 16.45
CA LEU A 41 -4.07 2.27 16.26
C LEU A 41 -5.41 2.63 15.59
N ARG A 42 -5.98 3.79 15.91
CA ARG A 42 -7.20 4.28 15.25
C ARG A 42 -6.98 4.55 13.76
N LEU A 43 -5.76 4.96 13.39
CA LEU A 43 -5.41 5.23 12.00
C LEU A 43 -5.24 3.94 11.18
N MET A 44 -4.90 2.83 11.84
CA MET A 44 -4.86 1.51 11.20
C MET A 44 -6.28 1.07 10.76
N LEU A 45 -7.32 1.44 11.51
CA LEU A 45 -8.70 1.20 11.07
C LEU A 45 -9.03 2.04 9.82
N ALA A 46 -8.57 3.29 9.75
CA ALA A 46 -8.73 4.11 8.56
C ALA A 46 -8.02 3.50 7.35
N GLU A 47 -6.81 2.97 7.54
CA GLU A 47 -6.07 2.26 6.51
C GLU A 47 -6.82 1.00 6.05
N MET A 48 -7.28 0.19 6.99
CA MET A 48 -8.04 -1.03 6.70
C MET A 48 -9.30 -0.72 5.87
N PHE A 49 -10.14 0.21 6.32
CA PHE A 49 -11.33 0.60 5.57
C PHE A 49 -10.99 1.20 4.21
N GLY A 50 -9.93 2.01 4.13
CA GLY A 50 -9.45 2.58 2.88
C GLY A 50 -9.07 1.50 1.86
N TYR A 51 -8.33 0.49 2.27
CA TYR A 51 -7.99 -0.64 1.39
C TYR A 51 -9.20 -1.49 1.02
N LEU A 52 -10.08 -1.82 1.98
CA LEU A 52 -11.28 -2.59 1.69
C LEU A 52 -12.14 -1.90 0.62
N ILE A 53 -12.36 -0.60 0.75
CA ILE A 53 -13.10 0.19 -0.23
C ILE A 53 -12.36 0.21 -1.59
N ALA A 54 -11.08 0.54 -1.59
CA ALA A 54 -10.33 0.72 -2.83
C ALA A 54 -10.15 -0.58 -3.61
N ILE A 55 -9.81 -1.69 -2.94
CA ILE A 55 -9.64 -3.00 -3.58
C ILE A 55 -10.98 -3.47 -4.15
N SER A 56 -12.09 -3.29 -3.41
CA SER A 56 -13.42 -3.65 -3.89
C SER A 56 -13.83 -2.84 -5.12
N LEU A 57 -13.62 -1.52 -5.10
CA LEU A 57 -13.92 -0.66 -6.24
C LEU A 57 -13.09 -1.04 -7.48
N TRP A 58 -11.78 -1.24 -7.31
CA TRP A 58 -10.92 -1.69 -8.41
C TRP A 58 -11.30 -3.06 -8.92
N GLY A 59 -11.58 -4.00 -8.02
CA GLY A 59 -11.97 -5.36 -8.39
C GLY A 59 -13.30 -5.43 -9.14
N LEU A 60 -14.32 -4.69 -8.66
CA LEU A 60 -15.60 -4.56 -9.37
C LEU A 60 -15.43 -3.90 -10.73
N LEU A 61 -14.64 -2.84 -10.82
CA LEU A 61 -14.34 -2.19 -12.08
C LEU A 61 -13.67 -3.16 -13.06
N LEU A 62 -12.69 -3.93 -12.60
CA LEU A 62 -11.97 -4.90 -13.42
C LEU A 62 -12.85 -6.09 -13.84
N SER A 63 -13.78 -6.53 -13.00
CA SER A 63 -14.70 -7.62 -13.33
C SER A 63 -15.77 -7.19 -14.35
N THR A 64 -16.12 -5.91 -14.37
CA THR A 64 -17.08 -5.34 -15.33
C THR A 64 -16.44 -4.95 -16.66
N ILE A 65 -15.14 -4.57 -16.63
CA ILE A 65 -14.34 -4.31 -17.83
C ILE A 65 -13.98 -5.67 -18.46
N SER A 66 -14.93 -6.25 -19.16
CA SER A 66 -14.79 -7.48 -19.92
C SER A 66 -13.67 -7.37 -20.97
N HIS A 67 -13.28 -8.53 -21.54
CA HIS A 67 -12.20 -8.71 -22.52
C HIS A 67 -12.15 -7.69 -23.69
N ALA A 68 -13.23 -6.92 -23.92
CA ALA A 68 -13.31 -5.88 -24.93
C ALA A 68 -12.41 -4.65 -24.67
N PHE A 69 -11.97 -4.42 -23.42
CA PHE A 69 -11.24 -3.20 -23.03
C PHE A 69 -9.89 -3.48 -22.36
N VAL A 70 -9.15 -4.49 -22.85
CA VAL A 70 -7.81 -4.85 -22.32
C VAL A 70 -6.86 -3.64 -22.32
N TRP A 71 -6.95 -2.77 -23.32
CA TRP A 71 -6.16 -1.56 -23.42
C TRP A 71 -6.40 -0.60 -22.23
N LEU A 72 -7.64 -0.56 -21.69
CA LEU A 72 -7.96 0.29 -20.54
C LEU A 72 -7.22 -0.17 -19.28
N ILE A 73 -7.09 -1.49 -19.08
CA ILE A 73 -6.33 -2.06 -17.97
C ILE A 73 -4.86 -1.64 -18.07
N ILE A 74 -4.29 -1.66 -19.28
CA ILE A 74 -2.90 -1.23 -19.51
C ILE A 74 -2.72 0.25 -19.21
N VAL A 75 -3.66 1.09 -19.67
CA VAL A 75 -3.64 2.54 -19.36
C VAL A 75 -3.72 2.78 -17.86
N LEU A 76 -4.61 2.09 -17.13
CA LEU A 76 -4.71 2.20 -15.68
C LEU A 76 -3.42 1.77 -14.96
N LYS A 77 -2.76 0.70 -15.45
CA LYS A 77 -1.46 0.26 -14.93
C LYS A 77 -0.37 1.31 -15.16
N LEU A 78 -0.34 1.96 -16.32
CA LEU A 78 0.60 3.05 -16.61
C LEU A 78 0.37 4.25 -15.70
N PHE A 79 -0.90 4.66 -15.50
CA PHE A 79 -1.22 5.74 -14.55
C PHE A 79 -0.78 5.39 -13.13
N ALA A 80 -1.01 4.15 -12.67
CA ALA A 80 -0.54 3.70 -11.37
C ALA A 80 0.99 3.74 -11.26
N ALA A 81 1.72 3.31 -12.29
CA ALA A 81 3.18 3.37 -12.32
C ALA A 81 3.69 4.82 -12.22
N VAL A 82 3.14 5.74 -13.02
CA VAL A 82 3.49 7.17 -12.99
C VAL A 82 3.18 7.77 -11.61
N TYR A 83 2.04 7.42 -11.02
CA TYR A 83 1.69 7.91 -9.69
C TYR A 83 2.65 7.39 -8.61
N ILE A 84 3.08 6.12 -8.70
CA ILE A 84 4.08 5.56 -7.77
C ILE A 84 5.44 6.27 -7.95
N ALA A 85 5.84 6.59 -9.19
CA ALA A 85 7.04 7.39 -9.44
C ALA A 85 6.95 8.78 -8.78
N TYR A 86 5.81 9.45 -8.91
CA TYR A 86 5.55 10.72 -8.24
C TYR A 86 5.65 10.58 -6.71
N LEU A 87 5.09 9.52 -6.14
CA LEU A 87 5.21 9.26 -4.70
C LEU A 87 6.65 8.98 -4.27
N ALA A 88 7.41 8.23 -5.08
CA ALA A 88 8.83 7.99 -4.83
C ALA A 88 9.60 9.31 -4.74
N PHE A 89 9.37 10.22 -5.69
CA PHE A 89 9.94 11.56 -5.69
C PHE A 89 9.53 12.36 -4.43
N LYS A 90 8.25 12.33 -4.07
CA LYS A 90 7.74 13.02 -2.88
C LYS A 90 8.35 12.47 -1.59
N VAL A 91 8.48 11.15 -1.47
CA VAL A 91 9.10 10.47 -0.31
C VAL A 91 10.59 10.78 -0.23
N TRP A 92 11.31 10.89 -1.35
CA TRP A 92 12.72 11.27 -1.37
C TRP A 92 12.97 12.63 -0.73
N HIS A 93 12.08 13.59 -0.98
CA HIS A 93 12.16 14.95 -0.45
C HIS A 93 11.46 15.11 0.90
N PHE A 94 10.86 14.04 1.41
CA PHE A 94 10.19 14.06 2.70
C PHE A 94 11.25 14.14 3.81
N SER A 95 11.13 15.13 4.66
CA SER A 95 11.86 15.21 5.91
C SER A 95 10.86 15.28 7.05
N LEU A 96 11.12 14.54 8.13
CA LEU A 96 10.38 14.71 9.38
C LEU A 96 10.65 16.14 9.86
N GLY A 97 9.83 17.07 9.42
CA GLY A 97 9.89 18.46 9.83
C GLY A 97 9.43 18.61 11.29
N LYS A 98 9.92 19.65 11.96
CA LYS A 98 9.57 20.01 13.34
C LYS A 98 8.09 20.39 13.55
N LYS A 99 7.23 20.33 12.54
CA LYS A 99 5.81 20.63 12.65
C LYS A 99 5.06 19.35 12.98
N GLU A 100 4.52 19.28 14.18
CA GLU A 100 3.50 18.31 14.62
C GLU A 100 2.25 18.45 13.75
N THR A 101 2.24 17.85 12.58
CA THR A 101 1.03 17.75 11.78
C THR A 101 0.20 16.59 12.32
N LYS A 102 -0.90 16.93 13.03
CA LYS A 102 -1.86 15.92 13.46
C LYS A 102 -2.33 15.13 12.24
N VAL A 103 -2.03 13.84 12.21
CA VAL A 103 -2.54 12.93 11.19
C VAL A 103 -3.98 12.58 11.55
N HIS A 104 -4.93 13.00 10.72
CA HIS A 104 -6.36 12.72 10.93
C HIS A 104 -6.76 11.38 10.31
N PHE A 105 -7.80 10.75 10.86
CA PHE A 105 -8.41 9.54 10.34
C PHE A 105 -8.80 9.67 8.86
N SER A 106 -9.45 10.78 8.50
CA SER A 106 -9.82 11.07 7.11
C SER A 106 -8.63 11.17 6.18
N THR A 107 -7.53 11.76 6.63
CA THR A 107 -6.29 11.85 5.84
C THR A 107 -5.76 10.45 5.50
N VAL A 108 -5.71 9.55 6.47
CA VAL A 108 -5.26 8.17 6.23
C VAL A 108 -6.23 7.43 5.33
N LEU A 109 -7.54 7.54 5.61
CA LEU A 109 -8.59 6.90 4.81
C LEU A 109 -8.48 7.28 3.33
N PHE A 110 -8.51 8.59 3.02
CA PHE A 110 -8.45 9.07 1.63
C PHE A 110 -7.11 8.76 0.97
N THR A 111 -5.99 8.90 1.69
CA THR A 111 -4.67 8.52 1.18
C THR A 111 -4.62 7.03 0.81
N THR A 112 -5.29 6.18 1.58
CA THR A 112 -5.34 4.74 1.32
C THR A 112 -6.30 4.40 0.19
N VAL A 113 -7.46 5.04 0.12
CA VAL A 113 -8.40 4.85 -1.01
C VAL A 113 -7.73 5.22 -2.34
N LEU A 114 -6.94 6.29 -2.35
CA LEU A 114 -6.19 6.74 -3.53
C LEU A 114 -4.83 6.05 -3.68
N ASN A 115 -4.52 5.06 -2.83
CA ASN A 115 -3.23 4.39 -2.85
C ASN A 115 -3.16 3.41 -4.05
N PRO A 116 -2.18 3.55 -4.94
CA PRO A 116 -2.02 2.64 -6.07
C PRO A 116 -1.75 1.18 -5.68
N LYS A 117 -1.33 0.91 -4.44
CA LYS A 117 -1.21 -0.47 -3.93
C LYS A 117 -2.55 -1.20 -3.96
N ALA A 118 -3.68 -0.50 -3.75
CA ALA A 118 -5.00 -1.12 -3.83
C ALA A 118 -5.28 -1.67 -5.23
N PHE A 119 -4.87 -0.95 -6.27
CA PHE A 119 -4.93 -1.44 -7.64
C PHE A 119 -4.06 -2.68 -7.86
N VAL A 120 -2.84 -2.69 -7.30
CA VAL A 120 -1.94 -3.86 -7.37
C VAL A 120 -2.57 -5.08 -6.69
N PHE A 121 -3.19 -4.90 -5.53
CA PHE A 121 -3.89 -5.98 -4.85
C PHE A 121 -5.03 -6.53 -5.70
N ALA A 122 -5.85 -5.68 -6.30
CA ALA A 122 -6.97 -6.10 -7.13
C ALA A 122 -6.53 -6.78 -8.44
N THR A 123 -5.37 -6.42 -9.01
CA THR A 123 -4.95 -6.90 -10.33
C THR A 123 -3.96 -8.06 -10.31
N TYR A 124 -3.14 -8.18 -9.26
CA TYR A 124 -2.02 -9.13 -9.24
C TYR A 124 -2.06 -10.10 -8.05
N VAL A 125 -2.69 -9.69 -6.96
CA VAL A 125 -2.65 -10.48 -5.71
C VAL A 125 -3.92 -11.29 -5.55
N PHE A 126 -5.08 -10.67 -5.77
CA PHE A 126 -6.36 -11.34 -5.62
C PHE A 126 -6.69 -12.17 -6.86
N PRO A 127 -7.24 -13.38 -6.69
CA PRO A 127 -7.73 -14.15 -7.82
C PRO A 127 -8.92 -13.42 -8.47
N LEU A 128 -9.08 -13.55 -9.78
CA LEU A 128 -10.20 -12.93 -10.50
C LEU A 128 -11.55 -13.39 -9.94
N THR A 129 -11.64 -14.63 -9.45
CA THR A 129 -12.83 -15.19 -8.81
C THR A 129 -13.24 -14.46 -7.54
N ALA A 130 -12.30 -13.78 -6.86
CA ALA A 130 -12.61 -12.97 -5.67
C ALA A 130 -13.62 -11.85 -5.95
N PHE A 131 -13.74 -11.39 -7.21
CA PHE A 131 -14.69 -10.33 -7.57
C PHE A 131 -15.96 -10.84 -8.26
N THR A 132 -16.10 -12.17 -8.40
CA THR A 132 -17.27 -12.84 -8.99
C THR A 132 -17.94 -13.80 -8.04
N LEU A 133 -17.18 -14.41 -7.10
CA LEU A 133 -17.66 -15.36 -6.11
C LEU A 133 -17.52 -14.79 -4.69
N TRP A 134 -18.63 -14.73 -3.98
CA TRP A 134 -18.68 -14.15 -2.63
C TRP A 134 -17.78 -14.88 -1.62
N SER A 135 -17.66 -16.21 -1.73
CA SER A 135 -16.76 -17.00 -0.88
C SER A 135 -15.29 -16.62 -1.04
N ASP A 136 -14.87 -16.44 -2.30
CA ASP A 136 -13.48 -16.10 -2.63
C ASP A 136 -13.16 -14.66 -2.23
N TYR A 137 -14.14 -13.75 -2.36
CA TYR A 137 -14.03 -12.37 -1.89
C TYR A 137 -13.80 -12.32 -0.39
N ILE A 138 -14.64 -12.98 0.41
CA ILE A 138 -14.50 -12.98 1.87
C ILE A 138 -13.18 -13.62 2.28
N SER A 139 -12.80 -14.75 1.70
CA SER A 139 -11.54 -15.44 1.99
C SER A 139 -10.32 -14.54 1.69
N SER A 140 -10.31 -13.92 0.51
CA SER A 140 -9.20 -13.02 0.09
C SER A 140 -9.12 -11.76 0.95
N MET A 141 -10.26 -11.12 1.24
CA MET A 141 -10.31 -9.92 2.09
C MET A 141 -9.94 -10.21 3.54
N THR A 142 -10.38 -11.34 4.09
CA THR A 142 -9.99 -11.76 5.45
C THR A 142 -8.48 -12.01 5.51
N THR A 143 -7.94 -12.74 4.54
CA THR A 143 -6.49 -12.98 4.43
C THR A 143 -5.72 -11.67 4.31
N PHE A 144 -6.22 -10.73 3.50
CA PHE A 144 -5.64 -9.39 3.38
C PHE A 144 -5.61 -8.65 4.71
N VAL A 145 -6.73 -8.59 5.43
CA VAL A 145 -6.83 -7.88 6.73
C VAL A 145 -5.90 -8.53 7.76
N CYS A 146 -5.85 -9.86 7.82
CA CYS A 146 -4.94 -10.59 8.71
C CYS A 146 -3.46 -10.29 8.43
N ALA A 147 -3.09 -10.06 7.17
CA ALA A 147 -1.74 -9.66 6.78
C ALA A 147 -1.47 -8.17 6.97
N LEU A 148 -2.47 -7.31 6.76
CA LEU A 148 -2.37 -5.85 6.91
C LEU A 148 -2.06 -5.44 8.34
N LEU A 149 -2.82 -5.95 9.31
CA LEU A 149 -2.73 -5.52 10.72
C LEU A 149 -1.32 -5.63 11.31
N PRO A 150 -0.61 -6.78 11.21
CA PRO A 150 0.75 -6.87 11.72
C PRO A 150 1.73 -5.95 10.99
N VAL A 151 1.60 -5.76 9.67
CA VAL A 151 2.46 -4.85 8.92
C VAL A 151 2.23 -3.39 9.34
N SER A 152 0.98 -2.98 9.53
CA SER A 152 0.65 -1.62 10.02
C SER A 152 1.17 -1.39 11.44
N LEU A 153 1.12 -2.42 12.30
CA LEU A 153 1.74 -2.38 13.65
C LEU A 153 3.26 -2.17 13.56
N ILE A 154 3.94 -2.88 12.66
CA ILE A 154 5.38 -2.72 12.43
C ILE A 154 5.69 -1.28 12.00
N TRP A 155 4.96 -0.72 11.03
CA TRP A 155 5.16 0.66 10.59
C TRP A 155 4.94 1.68 11.70
N THR A 156 3.90 1.49 12.52
CA THR A 156 3.64 2.32 13.71
C THR A 156 4.78 2.21 14.72
N GLY A 157 5.28 0.98 14.96
CA GLY A 157 6.41 0.70 15.84
C GLY A 157 7.71 1.37 15.37
N VAL A 158 7.98 1.35 14.08
CA VAL A 158 9.12 2.08 13.47
C VAL A 158 9.04 3.56 13.81
N GLY A 159 7.86 4.20 13.71
CA GLY A 159 7.67 5.59 14.10
C GLY A 159 8.04 5.85 15.57
N LYS A 160 7.60 4.99 16.47
CA LYS A 160 7.91 5.09 17.90
C LYS A 160 9.40 4.91 18.20
N ILE A 161 10.08 3.98 17.53
CA ILE A 161 11.52 3.76 17.68
C ILE A 161 12.29 4.99 17.19
N LEU A 162 11.95 5.53 16.04
CA LEU A 162 12.58 6.73 15.49
C LEU A 162 12.42 7.94 16.42
N TYR A 163 11.30 8.04 17.14
CA TYR A 163 11.09 9.08 18.16
C TYR A 163 12.08 8.93 19.33
N ARG A 164 12.21 7.73 19.89
CA ARG A 164 13.11 7.47 21.02
C ARG A 164 14.56 7.75 20.67
N GLU A 165 15.02 7.24 19.54
CA GLU A 165 16.41 7.43 19.11
C GLU A 165 16.73 8.88 18.70
N GLY A 166 15.75 9.61 18.20
CA GLY A 166 15.89 11.04 17.90
C GLY A 166 16.08 11.88 19.16
N GLN A 167 15.56 11.44 20.31
CA GLN A 167 15.77 12.10 21.61
C GLN A 167 17.10 11.71 22.27
N GLU A 168 17.54 10.45 22.12
CA GLU A 168 18.68 9.91 22.90
C GLU A 168 20.04 10.05 22.21
N ALA A 169 20.13 10.12 20.89
CA ALA A 169 21.45 9.98 20.26
C ALA A 169 21.68 10.59 18.87
N GLY A 170 20.73 11.19 18.19
CA GLY A 170 20.98 11.72 16.84
C GLY A 170 21.50 10.69 15.81
N ARG A 171 21.40 9.39 16.08
CA ARG A 171 22.10 8.30 15.35
C ARG A 171 21.36 7.81 14.10
N LEU A 172 20.05 7.77 14.09
CA LEU A 172 19.32 7.43 12.87
C LEU A 172 18.91 8.72 12.16
N LYS A 173 19.48 8.96 11.00
CA LYS A 173 19.04 10.05 10.13
C LYS A 173 17.73 9.61 9.46
N PRO A 174 16.56 10.17 9.84
CA PRO A 174 15.26 9.79 9.23
C PRO A 174 15.29 9.91 7.70
N ASN A 175 16.11 10.81 7.18
CA ASN A 175 16.34 11.02 5.75
C ASN A 175 16.84 9.75 5.02
N LEU A 176 17.66 8.91 5.67
CA LEU A 176 18.16 7.69 5.05
C LEU A 176 17.03 6.67 4.83
N PHE A 177 16.15 6.54 5.82
CA PHE A 177 14.98 5.68 5.73
C PHE A 177 14.05 6.10 4.58
N TYR A 178 13.73 7.40 4.46
CA TYR A 178 12.88 7.89 3.39
C TYR A 178 13.55 7.79 2.01
N ARG A 179 14.86 7.95 1.91
CA ARG A 179 15.61 7.71 0.67
C ARG A 179 15.56 6.24 0.25
N PHE A 180 15.77 5.32 1.19
CA PHE A 180 15.61 3.88 0.92
C PHE A 180 14.20 3.55 0.46
N ALA A 181 13.18 4.06 1.17
CA ALA A 181 11.79 3.91 0.82
C ALA A 181 11.48 4.41 -0.60
N SER A 182 12.02 5.58 -0.96
CA SER A 182 11.88 6.15 -2.30
C SER A 182 12.53 5.27 -3.37
N LEU A 183 13.72 4.73 -3.12
CA LEU A 183 14.40 3.82 -4.07
C LEU A 183 13.55 2.56 -4.32
N VAL A 184 13.00 1.96 -3.27
CA VAL A 184 12.11 0.78 -3.40
C VAL A 184 10.87 1.12 -4.23
N LEU A 185 10.23 2.26 -3.97
CA LEU A 185 9.08 2.74 -4.75
C LEU A 185 9.46 2.98 -6.22
N SER A 186 10.65 3.53 -6.48
CA SER A 186 11.13 3.78 -7.85
C SER A 186 11.32 2.48 -8.62
N VAL A 187 11.95 1.47 -8.00
CA VAL A 187 12.12 0.13 -8.61
C VAL A 187 10.76 -0.51 -8.90
N PHE A 188 9.81 -0.40 -7.96
CA PHE A 188 8.48 -0.95 -8.14
C PHE A 188 7.71 -0.24 -9.27
N SER A 189 7.77 1.09 -9.32
CA SER A 189 7.19 1.88 -10.41
C SER A 189 7.75 1.48 -11.77
N PHE A 190 9.08 1.35 -11.87
CA PHE A 190 9.75 0.93 -13.10
C PHE A 190 9.32 -0.48 -13.52
N SER A 191 9.25 -1.42 -12.58
CA SER A 191 8.78 -2.79 -12.84
C SER A 191 7.35 -2.82 -13.39
N MET A 192 6.44 -2.02 -12.79
CA MET A 192 5.06 -1.91 -13.28
C MET A 192 5.00 -1.28 -14.67
N PHE A 193 5.77 -0.22 -14.90
CA PHE A 193 5.85 0.46 -16.19
C PHE A 193 6.34 -0.49 -17.28
N TYR A 194 7.42 -1.22 -17.01
CA TYR A 194 7.97 -2.23 -17.93
C TYR A 194 6.96 -3.34 -18.25
N SER A 195 6.29 -3.87 -17.22
CA SER A 195 5.23 -4.89 -17.39
C SER A 195 4.06 -4.37 -18.25
N SER A 196 3.70 -3.10 -18.09
CA SER A 196 2.60 -2.49 -18.85
C SER A 196 2.97 -2.29 -20.33
N ILE A 197 4.19 -1.83 -20.61
CA ILE A 197 4.68 -1.70 -22.00
C ILE A 197 4.77 -3.07 -22.68
N LYS A 198 5.26 -4.08 -21.96
CA LYS A 198 5.31 -5.44 -22.48
C LYS A 198 3.91 -5.95 -22.85
N GLY A 199 2.89 -5.61 -22.04
CA GLY A 199 1.49 -5.91 -22.33
C GLY A 199 0.97 -5.26 -23.61
N ILE A 200 1.47 -4.07 -23.98
CA ILE A 200 1.10 -3.39 -25.23
C ILE A 200 1.66 -4.12 -26.46
N LEU A 201 2.87 -4.68 -26.34
CA LEU A 201 3.53 -5.37 -27.45
C LEU A 201 2.90 -6.74 -27.80
N TYR A 202 2.02 -7.25 -26.93
CA TYR A 202 1.30 -8.51 -27.12
C TYR A 202 -0.21 -8.32 -27.40
N LEU A 203 -0.69 -7.08 -27.59
CA LEU A 203 -2.01 -6.73 -28.13
C LEU A 203 -2.00 -6.68 -29.64
#